data_71b8a7f7bcefaeaaeddecc386c3d1b32
#
_entry.id   71b8a7f7bcefaeaaeddecc386c3d1b32
#
_cell.length_a   1.000
_cell.length_b   1.000
_cell.length_c   1.000
_cell.angle_alpha   90.00
_cell.angle_beta   90.00
_cell.angle_gamma   90.00
#
_symmetry.space_group_name_H-M   'P 1'
#
loop_
_entity.id
_entity.type
_entity.pdbx_description
1 polymer ?
#
loop_
_entity_poly.entity_id
_entity_poly.type
_entity_poly.pdbx_seq_one_letter_code
_entity_poly.pdbx_strand_id
1 'polypeptide(L)'
;MTRLLLLFFITGAVCLRAEFRAAAVTVDITPETPQMLRGYSPRMSTQVRDPLCHRIAVMSDGTATFVLIASDLCSLSPAYCDRVTGGLAAEIGLPAENIWWSITHTHSSPYVGPPGVPGVLMPNRFQFRVDAAYTDLVERKLTEGVREAMGKLEPAGLAVGHGYAEANINRRARDAGGQIRLGMNPAGPVDRRIGLLRLDKADGSPLALLANYAMHATVLGGGSTLVSADAPGAVAAHVEEKTGAPMLYLNGAAGNLAPIYSVRPETEARVLDQFAVLLGDPILDAARRARQLTGELSLSASRIVVETPKRPGLGWSDELKDYLRTDKDGVETLLVPLRFLRVSDEIVLWSAPMELFCEISNVIRDRSPFTHTLYIGYTNGTFGYLPTEQEYLAGGYETATSPFTASAAAHLTEAVHRHLRKIHESP
;
A
#
# COMPACT_ATOMS: atom_id res chain seq x y z
N MET A 1 76.07 19.49 0.28
CA MET A 1 75.10 18.54 0.84
C MET A 1 73.70 19.11 0.64
N THR A 2 73.05 18.80 -0.47
CA THR A 2 71.73 19.35 -0.85
C THR A 2 70.68 18.36 -0.41
N ARG A 3 69.79 18.72 0.51
CA ARG A 3 68.69 17.90 0.97
C ARG A 3 67.48 18.08 0.01
N LEU A 4 67.12 17.02 -0.65
CA LEU A 4 65.93 16.91 -1.48
C LEU A 4 64.69 16.64 -0.57
N LEU A 5 63.76 17.61 -0.49
CA LEU A 5 62.46 17.40 0.18
C LEU A 5 61.54 16.73 -0.83
N LEU A 6 61.15 15.46 -0.57
CA LEU A 6 60.04 14.79 -1.27
C LEU A 6 58.71 15.24 -0.66
N LEU A 7 57.94 16.05 -1.39
CA LEU A 7 56.53 16.29 -1.06
C LEU A 7 55.68 15.11 -1.53
N PHE A 8 55.13 14.36 -0.57
CA PHE A 8 54.05 13.38 -0.87
C PHE A 8 52.72 14.13 -1.03
N PHE A 9 52.21 14.21 -2.25
CA PHE A 9 50.83 14.55 -2.51
C PHE A 9 49.93 13.36 -2.17
N ILE A 10 49.25 13.39 -1.03
CA ILE A 10 48.17 12.48 -0.73
C ILE A 10 46.95 13.00 -1.52
N THR A 11 46.68 12.42 -2.69
CA THR A 11 45.42 12.59 -3.39
C THR A 11 44.38 11.77 -2.65
N GLY A 12 43.70 12.39 -1.66
CA GLY A 12 42.50 11.83 -1.09
C GLY A 12 41.46 11.70 -2.18
N ALA A 13 41.11 10.47 -2.57
CA ALA A 13 39.95 10.24 -3.38
C ALA A 13 38.72 10.74 -2.59
N VAL A 14 38.21 11.90 -2.94
CA VAL A 14 36.87 12.34 -2.50
C VAL A 14 35.93 11.38 -3.12
N CYS A 15 35.45 10.39 -2.37
CA CYS A 15 34.31 9.58 -2.76
C CYS A 15 33.13 10.55 -2.86
N LEU A 16 32.82 11.02 -4.06
CA LEU A 16 31.60 11.77 -4.33
C LEU A 16 30.45 10.85 -3.98
N ARG A 17 29.90 11.06 -2.80
CA ARG A 17 28.68 10.35 -2.34
C ARG A 17 27.56 10.73 -3.28
N ALA A 18 26.88 9.75 -3.85
CA ALA A 18 25.72 10.00 -4.68
C ALA A 18 24.64 10.70 -3.82
N GLU A 19 24.12 11.80 -4.34
CA GLU A 19 23.14 12.63 -3.67
C GLU A 19 21.76 11.96 -3.74
N PHE A 20 21.03 11.89 -2.61
CA PHE A 20 19.65 11.42 -2.61
C PHE A 20 18.78 12.36 -3.46
N ARG A 21 18.02 11.78 -4.34
CA ARG A 21 17.12 12.49 -5.27
C ARG A 21 15.72 11.91 -5.18
N ALA A 22 14.73 12.76 -5.36
CA ALA A 22 13.34 12.32 -5.41
C ALA A 22 12.53 13.12 -6.43
N ALA A 23 11.40 12.58 -6.80
CA ALA A 23 10.36 13.24 -7.58
C ALA A 23 9.00 12.70 -7.20
N ALA A 24 7.95 13.49 -7.40
CA ALA A 24 6.59 13.00 -7.30
C ALA A 24 5.68 13.67 -8.35
N VAL A 25 4.69 12.91 -8.81
CA VAL A 25 3.68 13.38 -9.75
C VAL A 25 2.31 12.83 -9.38
N THR A 26 1.25 13.56 -9.77
CA THR A 26 -0.14 13.11 -9.68
C THR A 26 -0.70 13.02 -11.10
N VAL A 27 -1.30 11.87 -11.44
CA VAL A 27 -1.83 11.60 -12.78
C VAL A 27 -3.31 11.21 -12.65
N ASP A 28 -4.18 11.93 -13.34
CA ASP A 28 -5.62 11.68 -13.34
C ASP A 28 -5.96 10.42 -14.14
N ILE A 29 -6.73 9.52 -13.50
CA ILE A 29 -7.28 8.27 -14.07
C ILE A 29 -8.80 8.21 -13.95
N THR A 30 -9.46 9.34 -13.75
CA THR A 30 -10.92 9.41 -13.64
C THR A 30 -11.57 8.93 -14.95
N PRO A 31 -12.57 8.04 -14.87
CA PRO A 31 -13.25 7.57 -16.07
C PRO A 31 -14.12 8.68 -16.67
N GLU A 32 -14.10 8.79 -17.99
CA GLU A 32 -14.95 9.75 -18.75
C GLU A 32 -16.35 9.21 -19.00
N THR A 33 -16.56 7.90 -18.86
CA THR A 33 -17.83 7.21 -19.11
C THR A 33 -18.28 6.44 -17.88
N PRO A 34 -19.59 6.17 -17.73
CA PRO A 34 -20.08 5.32 -16.64
C PRO A 34 -19.38 3.96 -16.60
N GLN A 35 -18.96 3.55 -15.41
CA GLN A 35 -18.19 2.33 -15.18
C GLN A 35 -18.84 1.44 -14.12
N MET A 36 -18.62 0.14 -14.21
CA MET A 36 -18.98 -0.78 -13.15
C MET A 36 -18.05 -0.58 -11.96
N LEU A 37 -18.59 -0.21 -10.78
CA LEU A 37 -17.84 0.04 -9.57
C LEU A 37 -17.54 -1.23 -8.77
N ARG A 38 -16.33 -1.32 -8.23
CA ARG A 38 -15.80 -2.43 -7.42
C ARG A 38 -15.99 -2.18 -5.91
N GLY A 39 -15.78 -3.22 -5.12
CA GLY A 39 -15.75 -3.20 -3.65
C GLY A 39 -17.00 -3.79 -3.00
N TYR A 40 -18.15 -3.56 -3.57
CA TYR A 40 -19.44 -4.13 -3.15
C TYR A 40 -20.05 -5.01 -4.26
N SER A 41 -21.36 -5.23 -4.24
CA SER A 41 -22.04 -5.79 -5.40
C SER A 41 -21.86 -4.89 -6.61
N PRO A 42 -21.71 -5.46 -7.83
CA PRO A 42 -21.53 -4.67 -9.04
C PRO A 42 -22.63 -3.63 -9.21
N ARG A 43 -22.25 -2.37 -9.47
CA ARG A 43 -23.17 -1.27 -9.69
C ARG A 43 -22.58 -0.26 -10.67
N MET A 44 -23.42 0.21 -11.60
CA MET A 44 -22.99 1.20 -12.60
C MET A 44 -22.84 2.57 -11.95
N SER A 45 -21.73 3.26 -12.23
CA SER A 45 -21.54 4.63 -11.78
C SER A 45 -22.46 5.60 -12.52
N THR A 46 -22.87 6.67 -11.84
CA THR A 46 -23.76 7.69 -12.40
C THR A 46 -23.10 9.06 -12.51
N GLN A 47 -22.15 9.35 -11.62
CA GLN A 47 -21.47 10.63 -11.54
C GLN A 47 -20.06 10.45 -10.95
N VAL A 48 -19.18 11.40 -11.24
CA VAL A 48 -17.89 11.57 -10.56
C VAL A 48 -18.08 12.60 -9.45
N ARG A 49 -17.76 12.21 -8.20
CA ARG A 49 -17.73 13.12 -7.07
C ARG A 49 -16.38 13.82 -6.94
N ASP A 50 -15.31 13.05 -7.04
CA ASP A 50 -13.92 13.50 -6.96
C ASP A 50 -13.03 12.66 -7.86
N PRO A 51 -11.88 13.20 -8.32
CA PRO A 51 -11.01 12.51 -9.26
C PRO A 51 -10.38 11.28 -8.62
N LEU A 52 -10.10 10.27 -9.48
CA LEU A 52 -9.23 9.15 -9.16
C LEU A 52 -7.84 9.42 -9.72
N CYS A 53 -6.80 9.16 -8.95
CA CYS A 53 -5.43 9.46 -9.35
C CYS A 53 -4.48 8.27 -9.15
N HIS A 54 -3.42 8.24 -9.98
CA HIS A 54 -2.15 7.68 -9.57
C HIS A 54 -1.31 8.78 -8.92
N ARG A 55 -0.84 8.58 -7.72
CA ARG A 55 0.19 9.39 -7.07
C ARG A 55 1.47 8.56 -7.02
N ILE A 56 2.53 9.09 -7.61
CA ILE A 56 3.77 8.35 -7.89
C ILE A 56 4.92 9.11 -7.25
N ALA A 57 5.70 8.43 -6.42
CA ALA A 57 6.96 8.93 -5.88
C ALA A 57 8.11 8.06 -6.37
N VAL A 58 9.18 8.71 -6.83
CA VAL A 58 10.44 8.07 -7.20
C VAL A 58 11.52 8.57 -6.25
N MET A 59 12.32 7.65 -5.73
CA MET A 59 13.44 7.93 -4.82
C MET A 59 14.69 7.25 -5.36
N SER A 60 15.83 7.92 -5.31
CA SER A 60 17.13 7.36 -5.73
C SER A 60 18.23 7.80 -4.78
N ASP A 61 19.07 6.87 -4.35
CA ASP A 61 20.30 7.14 -3.60
C ASP A 61 21.55 7.23 -4.51
N GLY A 62 21.32 7.21 -5.84
CA GLY A 62 22.36 7.19 -6.86
C GLY A 62 22.89 5.79 -7.18
N THR A 63 22.61 4.80 -6.35
CA THR A 63 22.95 3.39 -6.57
C THR A 63 21.70 2.59 -6.95
N ALA A 64 20.62 2.81 -6.23
CA ALA A 64 19.32 2.20 -6.46
C ALA A 64 18.26 3.29 -6.71
N THR A 65 17.26 2.95 -7.51
CA THR A 65 16.06 3.76 -7.72
C THR A 65 14.83 2.93 -7.39
N PHE A 66 13.91 3.52 -6.64
CA PHE A 66 12.68 2.90 -6.17
C PHE A 66 11.46 3.71 -6.57
N VAL A 67 10.42 3.04 -7.05
CA VAL A 67 9.16 3.64 -7.46
C VAL A 67 8.03 3.16 -6.55
N LEU A 68 7.36 4.09 -5.91
CA LEU A 68 6.18 3.83 -5.10
C LEU A 68 4.97 4.51 -5.72
N ILE A 69 3.94 3.73 -5.98
CA ILE A 69 2.70 4.18 -6.60
C ILE A 69 1.55 3.95 -5.62
N ALA A 70 0.73 4.96 -5.42
CA ALA A 70 -0.56 4.87 -4.72
C ALA A 70 -1.68 5.23 -5.71
N SER A 71 -2.56 4.28 -6.01
CA SER A 71 -3.66 4.48 -6.96
C SER A 71 -5.01 4.43 -6.27
N ASP A 72 -5.93 5.29 -6.67
CA ASP A 72 -7.30 5.31 -6.17
C ASP A 72 -8.14 4.20 -6.82
N LEU A 73 -7.79 2.96 -6.51
CA LEU A 73 -8.43 1.73 -7.00
C LEU A 73 -8.81 0.83 -5.81
N CYS A 74 -9.75 -0.11 -6.05
CA CYS A 74 -10.27 -0.99 -5.00
C CYS A 74 -9.41 -2.24 -4.79
N SER A 75 -9.15 -3.00 -5.82
CA SER A 75 -8.30 -4.21 -5.76
C SER A 75 -7.85 -4.61 -7.15
N LEU A 76 -6.67 -5.22 -7.21
CA LEU A 76 -6.03 -5.69 -8.44
C LEU A 76 -5.63 -7.16 -8.30
N SER A 77 -5.62 -7.90 -9.40
CA SER A 77 -5.05 -9.23 -9.42
C SER A 77 -3.53 -9.17 -9.23
N PRO A 78 -2.92 -10.06 -8.42
CA PRO A 78 -1.47 -10.10 -8.28
C PRO A 78 -0.76 -10.44 -9.61
N ALA A 79 -1.31 -11.34 -10.43
CA ALA A 79 -0.76 -11.65 -11.73
C ALA A 79 -0.82 -10.46 -12.70
N TYR A 80 -1.90 -9.70 -12.65
CA TYR A 80 -2.05 -8.46 -13.41
C TYR A 80 -1.01 -7.42 -12.98
N CYS A 81 -0.85 -7.21 -11.68
CA CYS A 81 0.15 -6.29 -11.14
C CYS A 81 1.58 -6.70 -11.54
N ASP A 82 1.94 -7.97 -11.37
CA ASP A 82 3.28 -8.46 -11.71
C ASP A 82 3.56 -8.33 -13.23
N ARG A 83 2.55 -8.52 -14.10
CA ARG A 83 2.66 -8.26 -15.54
C ARG A 83 2.94 -6.78 -15.84
N VAL A 84 2.13 -5.88 -15.28
CA VAL A 84 2.22 -4.43 -15.55
C VAL A 84 3.52 -3.86 -14.98
N THR A 85 3.81 -4.11 -13.70
CA THR A 85 5.02 -3.60 -13.06
C THR A 85 6.29 -4.24 -13.61
N GLY A 86 6.25 -5.52 -13.98
CA GLY A 86 7.38 -6.22 -14.63
C GLY A 86 7.68 -5.66 -16.02
N GLY A 87 6.65 -5.39 -16.82
CA GLY A 87 6.81 -4.73 -18.12
C GLY A 87 7.38 -3.32 -17.98
N LEU A 88 6.87 -2.55 -17.04
CA LEU A 88 7.37 -1.20 -16.74
C LEU A 88 8.83 -1.25 -16.25
N ALA A 89 9.17 -2.18 -15.34
CA ALA A 89 10.52 -2.36 -14.82
C ALA A 89 11.53 -2.65 -15.95
N ALA A 90 11.17 -3.57 -16.86
CA ALA A 90 12.00 -3.89 -18.02
C ALA A 90 12.20 -2.68 -18.94
N GLU A 91 11.16 -1.87 -19.13
CA GLU A 91 11.21 -0.69 -19.98
C GLU A 91 12.13 0.41 -19.42
N ILE A 92 12.05 0.67 -18.10
CA ILE A 92 12.84 1.74 -17.45
C ILE A 92 14.17 1.26 -16.89
N GLY A 93 14.50 -0.03 -17.05
CA GLY A 93 15.78 -0.62 -16.63
C GLY A 93 15.94 -0.78 -15.13
N LEU A 94 14.83 -0.99 -14.38
CA LEU A 94 14.86 -1.25 -12.94
C LEU A 94 14.56 -2.71 -12.61
N PRO A 95 15.05 -3.24 -11.46
CA PRO A 95 14.56 -4.50 -10.93
C PRO A 95 13.06 -4.43 -10.62
N ALA A 96 12.31 -5.50 -10.89
CA ALA A 96 10.87 -5.53 -10.68
C ALA A 96 10.46 -5.33 -9.20
N GLU A 97 11.30 -5.75 -8.25
CA GLU A 97 11.13 -5.54 -6.81
C GLU A 97 11.22 -4.07 -6.39
N ASN A 98 11.77 -3.21 -7.23
CA ASN A 98 11.90 -1.77 -6.97
C ASN A 98 10.65 -0.98 -7.39
N ILE A 99 9.61 -1.63 -7.92
CA ILE A 99 8.35 -1.00 -8.29
C ILE A 99 7.22 -1.57 -7.45
N TRP A 100 6.66 -0.72 -6.58
CA TRP A 100 5.50 -1.08 -5.76
C TRP A 100 4.27 -0.33 -6.23
N TRP A 101 3.26 -1.08 -6.63
CA TRP A 101 1.96 -0.56 -6.99
C TRP A 101 0.97 -0.84 -5.87
N SER A 102 0.81 0.12 -4.97
CA SER A 102 -0.17 0.13 -3.88
C SER A 102 -1.47 0.78 -4.33
N ILE A 103 -2.56 0.46 -3.66
CA ILE A 103 -3.88 1.04 -3.91
C ILE A 103 -4.51 1.56 -2.61
N THR A 104 -5.34 2.60 -2.71
CA THR A 104 -6.04 3.20 -1.56
C THR A 104 -7.21 2.33 -1.08
N HIS A 105 -7.60 1.35 -1.90
CA HIS A 105 -8.70 0.43 -1.65
C HIS A 105 -10.08 1.12 -1.60
N THR A 106 -10.27 2.22 -2.37
CA THR A 106 -11.59 2.85 -2.48
C THR A 106 -12.62 1.89 -3.09
N HIS A 107 -13.75 1.73 -2.41
CA HIS A 107 -14.87 0.92 -2.89
C HIS A 107 -15.78 1.69 -3.86
N SER A 108 -15.31 2.80 -4.39
CA SER A 108 -16.01 3.66 -5.36
C SER A 108 -15.20 3.94 -6.61
N SER A 109 -14.27 3.03 -6.97
CA SER A 109 -13.52 3.05 -8.23
C SER A 109 -14.04 1.97 -9.20
N PRO A 110 -13.78 2.12 -10.52
CA PRO A 110 -14.09 1.08 -11.50
C PRO A 110 -13.32 -0.22 -11.28
N TYR A 111 -13.82 -1.29 -11.89
CA TYR A 111 -13.04 -2.52 -12.06
C TYR A 111 -11.91 -2.29 -13.07
N VAL A 112 -10.72 -2.78 -12.74
CA VAL A 112 -9.51 -2.75 -13.58
C VAL A 112 -8.91 -4.14 -13.67
N GLY A 113 -8.60 -4.58 -14.87
CA GLY A 113 -7.98 -5.88 -15.12
C GLY A 113 -8.85 -7.09 -14.74
N PRO A 114 -8.24 -8.27 -14.70
CA PRO A 114 -8.93 -9.50 -14.33
C PRO A 114 -9.30 -9.54 -12.83
N PRO A 115 -10.25 -10.41 -12.44
CA PRO A 115 -10.77 -10.44 -11.07
C PRO A 115 -9.74 -10.87 -10.01
N GLY A 116 -8.75 -11.69 -10.37
CA GLY A 116 -7.78 -12.24 -9.43
C GLY A 116 -8.40 -13.14 -8.36
N VAL A 117 -7.78 -13.22 -7.19
CA VAL A 117 -8.26 -14.03 -6.05
C VAL A 117 -9.67 -13.66 -5.59
N PRO A 118 -10.10 -12.37 -5.56
CA PRO A 118 -11.49 -12.04 -5.30
C PRO A 118 -12.51 -12.71 -6.24
N GLY A 119 -12.14 -12.97 -7.49
CA GLY A 119 -12.99 -13.71 -8.44
C GLY A 119 -13.17 -15.18 -8.08
N VAL A 120 -12.17 -15.80 -7.46
CA VAL A 120 -12.25 -17.16 -6.92
C VAL A 120 -13.13 -17.21 -5.67
N LEU A 121 -12.99 -16.22 -4.79
CA LEU A 121 -13.70 -16.16 -3.51
C LEU A 121 -15.17 -15.76 -3.65
N MET A 122 -15.48 -14.91 -4.62
CA MET A 122 -16.82 -14.30 -4.82
C MET A 122 -17.21 -14.27 -6.31
N PRO A 123 -17.29 -15.42 -7.00
CA PRO A 123 -17.46 -15.47 -8.46
C PRO A 123 -18.71 -14.73 -8.95
N ASN A 124 -19.78 -14.70 -8.15
CA ASN A 124 -21.03 -14.02 -8.50
C ASN A 124 -20.87 -12.49 -8.65
N ARG A 125 -19.82 -11.90 -8.10
CA ARG A 125 -19.52 -10.47 -8.23
C ARG A 125 -18.77 -10.10 -9.52
N PHE A 126 -18.43 -11.10 -10.36
CA PHE A 126 -17.61 -10.91 -11.56
C PHE A 126 -18.28 -11.44 -12.83
N GLN A 127 -19.61 -11.56 -12.83
CA GLN A 127 -20.41 -12.05 -13.98
C GLN A 127 -20.72 -10.93 -14.99
N PHE A 128 -19.73 -10.10 -15.31
CA PHE A 128 -19.81 -9.06 -16.33
C PHE A 128 -18.44 -8.85 -16.97
N ARG A 129 -18.40 -8.15 -18.08
CA ARG A 129 -17.15 -7.80 -18.75
C ARG A 129 -16.59 -6.51 -18.16
N VAL A 130 -15.35 -6.56 -17.72
CA VAL A 130 -14.60 -5.37 -17.32
C VAL A 130 -14.30 -4.52 -18.56
N ASP A 131 -14.39 -3.21 -18.44
CA ASP A 131 -14.06 -2.28 -19.52
C ASP A 131 -12.56 -2.31 -19.83
N ALA A 132 -12.22 -2.82 -21.02
CA ALA A 132 -10.84 -2.92 -21.46
C ALA A 132 -10.25 -1.52 -21.73
N ALA A 133 -11.03 -0.59 -22.29
CA ALA A 133 -10.53 0.75 -22.60
C ALA A 133 -10.16 1.53 -21.34
N TYR A 134 -10.94 1.39 -20.26
CA TYR A 134 -10.57 1.98 -18.97
C TYR A 134 -9.36 1.27 -18.34
N THR A 135 -9.25 -0.05 -18.46
CA THR A 135 -8.06 -0.79 -18.01
C THR A 135 -6.80 -0.30 -18.73
N ASP A 136 -6.86 -0.16 -20.07
CA ASP A 136 -5.75 0.34 -20.88
C ASP A 136 -5.38 1.78 -20.54
N LEU A 137 -6.38 2.62 -20.23
CA LEU A 137 -6.15 4.00 -19.77
C LEU A 137 -5.36 4.00 -18.45
N VAL A 138 -5.74 3.19 -17.47
CA VAL A 138 -5.07 3.09 -16.18
C VAL A 138 -3.61 2.63 -16.36
N GLU A 139 -3.35 1.58 -17.16
CA GLU A 139 -2.00 1.08 -17.43
C GLU A 139 -1.14 2.14 -18.15
N ARG A 140 -1.68 2.77 -19.18
CA ARG A 140 -0.97 3.80 -19.95
C ARG A 140 -0.62 5.00 -19.09
N LYS A 141 -1.57 5.50 -18.30
CA LYS A 141 -1.38 6.63 -17.39
C LYS A 141 -0.37 6.32 -16.29
N LEU A 142 -0.35 5.09 -15.79
CA LEU A 142 0.67 4.63 -14.84
C LEU A 142 2.07 4.71 -15.45
N THR A 143 2.25 4.18 -16.65
CA THR A 143 3.54 4.17 -17.37
C THR A 143 4.01 5.58 -17.69
N GLU A 144 3.11 6.43 -18.23
CA GLU A 144 3.39 7.84 -18.50
C GLU A 144 3.82 8.59 -17.24
N GLY A 145 3.10 8.39 -16.11
CA GLY A 145 3.40 9.06 -14.86
C GLY A 145 4.74 8.62 -14.24
N VAL A 146 5.09 7.33 -14.32
CA VAL A 146 6.40 6.85 -13.85
C VAL A 146 7.52 7.44 -14.68
N ARG A 147 7.40 7.47 -16.01
CA ARG A 147 8.40 8.12 -16.88
C ARG A 147 8.55 9.60 -16.58
N GLU A 148 7.44 10.31 -16.36
CA GLU A 148 7.43 11.71 -15.97
C GLU A 148 8.17 11.93 -14.64
N ALA A 149 7.86 11.14 -13.62
CA ALA A 149 8.52 11.24 -12.32
C ALA A 149 10.02 10.92 -12.41
N MET A 150 10.41 9.87 -13.16
CA MET A 150 11.83 9.56 -13.43
C MET A 150 12.58 10.72 -14.08
N GLY A 151 11.94 11.44 -15.00
CA GLY A 151 12.53 12.60 -15.68
C GLY A 151 12.63 13.87 -14.80
N LYS A 152 11.94 13.89 -13.65
CA LYS A 152 11.89 15.04 -12.72
C LYS A 152 12.73 14.85 -11.45
N LEU A 153 13.54 13.81 -11.34
CA LEU A 153 14.38 13.58 -10.17
C LEU A 153 15.26 14.80 -9.86
N GLU A 154 15.12 15.34 -8.68
CA GLU A 154 15.89 16.48 -8.17
C GLU A 154 16.54 16.17 -6.80
N PRO A 155 17.60 16.87 -6.39
CA PRO A 155 18.15 16.73 -5.05
C PRO A 155 17.08 16.90 -3.99
N ALA A 156 17.04 15.97 -3.03
CA ALA A 156 15.99 15.93 -2.03
C ALA A 156 16.50 15.50 -0.66
N GLY A 157 15.76 15.88 0.38
CA GLY A 157 15.89 15.37 1.73
C GLY A 157 14.76 14.39 2.06
N LEU A 158 14.98 13.59 3.10
CA LEU A 158 13.95 12.70 3.65
C LEU A 158 13.78 12.98 5.15
N ALA A 159 12.52 13.19 5.54
CA ALA A 159 12.14 13.33 6.93
C ALA A 159 11.15 12.24 7.34
N VAL A 160 11.24 11.79 8.60
CA VAL A 160 10.29 10.82 9.18
C VAL A 160 9.43 11.51 10.24
N GLY A 161 8.13 11.28 10.16
CA GLY A 161 7.13 11.82 11.08
C GLY A 161 6.20 10.75 11.61
N HIS A 162 5.59 11.03 12.75
CA HIS A 162 4.58 10.19 13.39
C HIS A 162 3.42 11.02 13.87
N GLY A 163 2.24 10.46 13.78
CA GLY A 163 1.01 11.04 14.27
C GLY A 163 0.05 9.99 14.80
N TYR A 164 -1.12 10.47 15.18
CA TYR A 164 -2.23 9.67 15.68
C TYR A 164 -3.55 10.27 15.20
N ALA A 165 -4.48 9.43 14.73
CA ALA A 165 -5.81 9.86 14.34
C ALA A 165 -6.88 8.83 14.75
N GLU A 166 -8.04 9.31 15.16
CA GLU A 166 -9.18 8.47 15.51
C GLU A 166 -10.18 8.36 14.35
N ALA A 167 -9.67 8.18 13.13
CA ALA A 167 -10.47 8.10 11.92
C ALA A 167 -10.97 6.68 11.61
N ASN A 168 -10.44 5.65 12.27
CA ASN A 168 -10.81 4.25 12.09
C ASN A 168 -11.41 3.60 13.33
N ILE A 169 -12.10 2.48 13.10
CA ILE A 169 -12.66 1.62 14.15
C ILE A 169 -12.57 0.15 13.74
N ASN A 170 -12.42 -0.76 14.72
CA ASN A 170 -12.55 -2.19 14.43
C ASN A 170 -14.00 -2.49 14.02
N ARG A 171 -14.17 -3.24 12.92
CA ARG A 171 -15.49 -3.53 12.34
C ARG A 171 -16.04 -4.91 12.67
N ARG A 172 -15.29 -5.74 13.41
CA ARG A 172 -15.70 -7.09 13.78
C ARG A 172 -16.51 -7.09 15.08
N ALA A 173 -17.78 -6.67 14.97
CA ALA A 173 -18.70 -6.68 16.09
C ALA A 173 -19.16 -8.11 16.41
N ARG A 174 -19.45 -8.38 17.69
CA ARG A 174 -20.09 -9.64 18.13
C ARG A 174 -21.55 -9.36 18.41
N ASP A 175 -22.45 -10.14 17.79
CA ASP A 175 -23.87 -10.10 18.13
C ASP A 175 -24.14 -10.79 19.46
N ALA A 176 -25.41 -10.76 19.91
CA ALA A 176 -25.82 -11.36 21.19
C ALA A 176 -25.58 -12.88 21.27
N GLY A 177 -25.46 -13.56 20.13
CA GLY A 177 -25.08 -14.97 20.05
C GLY A 177 -23.57 -15.22 19.97
N GLY A 178 -22.73 -14.15 20.02
CA GLY A 178 -21.29 -14.22 19.91
C GLY A 178 -20.78 -14.35 18.47
N GLN A 179 -21.65 -14.31 17.46
CA GLN A 179 -21.26 -14.41 16.04
C GLN A 179 -20.65 -13.08 15.56
N ILE A 180 -19.61 -13.20 14.74
CA ILE A 180 -18.96 -12.05 14.14
C ILE A 180 -19.84 -11.45 13.02
N ARG A 181 -20.07 -10.14 13.10
CA ARG A 181 -20.80 -9.33 12.12
C ARG A 181 -19.99 -8.10 11.75
N LEU A 182 -20.15 -7.63 10.52
CA LEU A 182 -19.64 -6.29 10.15
C LEU A 182 -20.47 -5.25 10.92
N GLY A 183 -19.77 -4.43 11.72
CA GLY A 183 -20.40 -3.43 12.58
C GLY A 183 -19.37 -2.57 13.30
N MET A 184 -19.68 -2.11 14.50
CA MET A 184 -18.76 -1.34 15.34
C MET A 184 -18.29 -2.20 16.51
N ASN A 185 -16.97 -2.33 16.68
CA ASN A 185 -16.34 -2.94 17.83
C ASN A 185 -15.33 -1.96 18.48
N PRO A 186 -15.81 -1.01 19.31
CA PRO A 186 -14.94 -0.01 19.94
C PRO A 186 -13.86 -0.60 20.85
N ALA A 187 -14.08 -1.80 21.38
CA ALA A 187 -13.13 -2.52 22.23
C ALA A 187 -12.16 -3.42 21.43
N GLY A 188 -12.37 -3.56 20.12
CA GLY A 188 -11.50 -4.37 19.27
C GLY A 188 -10.14 -3.72 19.02
N PRO A 189 -9.13 -4.52 18.65
CA PRO A 189 -7.82 -3.99 18.32
C PRO A 189 -7.88 -3.05 17.11
N VAL A 190 -7.07 -1.98 17.16
CA VAL A 190 -6.93 -0.96 16.11
C VAL A 190 -5.48 -0.61 15.87
N ASP A 191 -5.17 0.00 14.74
CA ASP A 191 -3.96 0.79 14.53
C ASP A 191 -4.37 2.23 14.13
N ARG A 192 -4.14 3.19 15.02
CA ARG A 192 -4.46 4.61 14.85
C ARG A 192 -3.23 5.47 14.58
N ARG A 193 -2.07 4.83 14.41
CA ARG A 193 -0.82 5.53 14.13
C ARG A 193 -0.77 6.00 12.70
N ILE A 194 -0.24 7.19 12.52
CA ILE A 194 0.18 7.73 11.24
C ILE A 194 1.68 7.53 11.16
N GLY A 195 2.14 6.80 10.14
CA GLY A 195 3.53 6.79 9.72
C GLY A 195 3.70 7.76 8.55
N LEU A 196 4.72 8.59 8.59
CA LEU A 196 4.95 9.58 7.53
C LEU A 196 6.41 9.60 7.10
N LEU A 197 6.62 9.52 5.79
CA LEU A 197 7.85 9.95 5.14
C LEU A 197 7.55 11.23 4.36
N ARG A 198 8.36 12.30 4.59
CA ARG A 198 8.25 13.56 3.85
C ARG A 198 9.51 13.73 3.02
N LEU A 199 9.33 13.82 1.71
CA LEU A 199 10.38 14.21 0.77
C LEU A 199 10.41 15.73 0.71
N ASP A 200 11.59 16.33 0.87
CA ASP A 200 11.75 17.78 0.86
C ASP A 200 12.71 18.20 -0.25
N LYS A 201 12.40 19.29 -0.91
CA LYS A 201 13.29 19.94 -1.87
C LYS A 201 14.51 20.55 -1.17
N ALA A 202 15.49 20.95 -1.93
CA ALA A 202 16.70 21.59 -1.40
C ALA A 202 16.43 22.87 -0.60
N ASP A 203 15.33 23.58 -0.87
CA ASP A 203 14.90 24.76 -0.13
C ASP A 203 14.11 24.45 1.14
N GLY A 204 13.89 23.17 1.44
CA GLY A 204 13.14 22.68 2.60
C GLY A 204 11.61 22.64 2.40
N SER A 205 11.09 23.06 1.25
CA SER A 205 9.67 22.91 0.94
C SER A 205 9.31 21.45 0.65
N PRO A 206 8.10 20.98 0.99
CA PRO A 206 7.68 19.62 0.68
C PRO A 206 7.70 19.33 -0.82
N LEU A 207 8.29 18.20 -1.21
CA LEU A 207 8.24 17.64 -2.55
C LEU A 207 7.12 16.59 -2.66
N ALA A 208 6.97 15.77 -1.62
CA ALA A 208 5.87 14.82 -1.48
C ALA A 208 5.69 14.37 -0.03
N LEU A 209 4.48 13.93 0.31
CA LEU A 209 4.16 13.28 1.57
C LEU A 209 3.70 11.83 1.29
N LEU A 210 4.31 10.87 1.98
CA LEU A 210 3.96 9.46 1.94
C LEU A 210 3.35 9.11 3.30
N ALA A 211 2.02 9.15 3.41
CA ALA A 211 1.33 8.96 4.69
C ALA A 211 0.69 7.57 4.77
N ASN A 212 1.10 6.80 5.76
CA ASN A 212 0.59 5.46 6.04
C ASN A 212 -0.42 5.49 7.17
N TYR A 213 -1.64 5.01 6.91
CA TYR A 213 -2.71 4.87 7.89
C TYR A 213 -3.62 3.69 7.56
N ALA A 214 -4.04 2.93 8.57
CA ALA A 214 -4.82 1.71 8.41
C ALA A 214 -6.32 2.00 8.45
N MET A 215 -6.99 2.06 7.28
CA MET A 215 -8.43 2.29 7.18
C MET A 215 -8.98 1.83 5.84
N HIS A 216 -10.04 1.01 5.84
CA HIS A 216 -10.81 0.75 4.61
C HIS A 216 -11.34 2.05 4.02
N ALA A 217 -11.30 2.18 2.71
CA ALA A 217 -11.90 3.32 2.02
C ALA A 217 -13.36 3.01 1.65
N THR A 218 -14.23 3.04 2.66
CA THR A 218 -15.63 2.61 2.62
C THR A 218 -16.59 3.59 3.28
N VAL A 219 -16.26 4.87 3.30
CA VAL A 219 -17.18 5.92 3.78
C VAL A 219 -18.40 6.00 2.89
N LEU A 220 -18.22 5.90 1.58
CA LEU A 220 -19.30 5.70 0.63
C LEU A 220 -19.71 4.22 0.65
N GLY A 221 -20.93 3.96 1.10
CA GLY A 221 -21.49 2.61 1.23
C GLY A 221 -21.86 1.98 -0.11
N GLY A 222 -22.30 0.70 -0.05
CA GLY A 222 -22.65 -0.11 -1.23
C GLY A 222 -23.83 0.40 -2.06
N GLY A 223 -24.65 1.31 -1.53
CA GLY A 223 -25.71 2.01 -2.26
C GLY A 223 -25.25 3.20 -3.09
N SER A 224 -24.01 3.69 -2.87
CA SER A 224 -23.45 4.81 -3.65
C SER A 224 -23.07 4.36 -5.06
N THR A 225 -23.45 5.17 -6.05
CA THR A 225 -23.06 5.01 -7.47
C THR A 225 -22.06 6.09 -7.92
N LEU A 226 -21.46 6.80 -6.97
CA LEU A 226 -20.47 7.84 -7.26
C LEU A 226 -19.09 7.24 -7.48
N VAL A 227 -18.37 7.69 -8.50
CA VAL A 227 -16.92 7.51 -8.62
C VAL A 227 -16.25 8.43 -7.63
N SER A 228 -15.38 7.89 -6.79
CA SER A 228 -14.70 8.67 -5.74
C SER A 228 -13.44 7.93 -5.23
N ALA A 229 -12.42 8.69 -4.88
CA ALA A 229 -11.26 8.17 -4.14
C ALA A 229 -11.57 7.96 -2.64
N ASP A 230 -12.82 8.18 -2.20
CA ASP A 230 -13.31 8.02 -0.83
C ASP A 230 -12.51 8.87 0.18
N ALA A 231 -12.46 8.48 1.46
CA ALA A 231 -11.73 9.22 2.48
C ALA A 231 -10.22 9.42 2.17
N PRO A 232 -9.49 8.43 1.63
CA PRO A 232 -8.11 8.64 1.19
C PRO A 232 -7.95 9.82 0.21
N GLY A 233 -8.87 9.96 -0.76
CA GLY A 233 -8.85 11.06 -1.72
C GLY A 233 -9.16 12.41 -1.08
N ALA A 234 -10.17 12.47 -0.18
CA ALA A 234 -10.49 13.68 0.55
C ALA A 234 -9.32 14.16 1.44
N VAL A 235 -8.65 13.22 2.11
CA VAL A 235 -7.45 13.49 2.91
C VAL A 235 -6.29 13.97 2.03
N ALA A 236 -6.04 13.29 0.91
CA ALA A 236 -4.98 13.68 -0.01
C ALA A 236 -5.21 15.10 -0.56
N ALA A 237 -6.40 15.39 -1.04
CA ALA A 237 -6.74 16.71 -1.57
C ALA A 237 -6.55 17.83 -0.53
N HIS A 238 -6.95 17.59 0.73
CA HIS A 238 -6.76 18.54 1.81
C HIS A 238 -5.27 18.79 2.11
N VAL A 239 -4.47 17.72 2.19
CA VAL A 239 -3.03 17.85 2.46
C VAL A 239 -2.32 18.51 1.30
N GLU A 240 -2.65 18.15 0.06
CA GLU A 240 -2.10 18.73 -1.17
C GLU A 240 -2.43 20.24 -1.28
N GLU A 241 -3.65 20.65 -0.94
CA GLU A 241 -4.04 22.07 -0.88
C GLU A 241 -3.17 22.87 0.10
N LYS A 242 -2.88 22.31 1.28
CA LYS A 242 -2.11 23.00 2.35
C LYS A 242 -0.60 22.98 2.12
N THR A 243 -0.07 21.97 1.43
CA THR A 243 1.37 21.79 1.26
C THR A 243 1.88 22.16 -0.13
N GLY A 244 1.01 22.17 -1.13
CA GLY A 244 1.39 22.32 -2.54
C GLY A 244 2.13 21.12 -3.11
N ALA A 245 2.15 19.99 -2.41
CA ALA A 245 2.89 18.78 -2.78
C ALA A 245 1.99 17.54 -2.85
N PRO A 246 2.22 16.59 -3.78
CA PRO A 246 1.48 15.33 -3.84
C PRO A 246 1.50 14.57 -2.51
N MET A 247 0.37 13.97 -2.14
CA MET A 247 0.24 13.15 -0.94
C MET A 247 -0.18 11.73 -1.29
N LEU A 248 0.74 10.78 -1.19
CA LEU A 248 0.49 9.36 -1.36
C LEU A 248 -0.17 8.80 -0.09
N TYR A 249 -1.45 8.41 -0.19
CA TYR A 249 -2.10 7.64 0.87
C TYR A 249 -1.70 6.17 0.76
N LEU A 250 -0.94 5.68 1.71
CA LEU A 250 -0.46 4.31 1.79
C LEU A 250 -1.29 3.55 2.82
N ASN A 251 -2.20 2.70 2.36
CA ASN A 251 -3.08 1.99 3.28
C ASN A 251 -2.28 1.02 4.16
N GLY A 252 -2.57 1.01 5.44
CA GLY A 252 -1.99 0.07 6.40
C GLY A 252 -2.73 -1.27 6.46
N ALA A 253 -2.60 -1.96 7.59
CA ALA A 253 -3.28 -3.23 7.85
C ALA A 253 -4.76 -2.96 8.22
N ALA A 254 -5.59 -2.76 7.20
CA ALA A 254 -6.97 -2.35 7.35
C ALA A 254 -7.99 -3.49 7.23
N GLY A 255 -7.57 -4.76 7.19
CA GLY A 255 -8.48 -5.89 6.95
C GLY A 255 -9.67 -5.94 7.90
N ASN A 256 -9.48 -5.58 9.16
CA ASN A 256 -10.53 -5.52 10.17
C ASN A 256 -10.89 -4.09 10.61
N LEU A 257 -10.40 -3.07 9.91
CA LEU A 257 -10.63 -1.65 10.27
C LEU A 257 -11.48 -0.95 9.23
N ALA A 258 -12.57 -0.33 9.66
CA ALA A 258 -13.43 0.53 8.87
C ALA A 258 -13.21 2.01 9.23
N PRO A 259 -13.60 2.96 8.36
CA PRO A 259 -13.75 4.34 8.77
C PRO A 259 -14.81 4.46 9.87
N ILE A 260 -14.61 5.37 10.79
CA ILE A 260 -15.51 5.53 11.95
C ILE A 260 -16.98 5.77 11.55
N TYR A 261 -17.23 6.26 10.34
CA TYR A 261 -18.59 6.54 9.85
C TYR A 261 -19.19 5.49 8.89
N SER A 262 -18.40 4.56 8.34
CA SER A 262 -18.90 3.57 7.36
C SER A 262 -19.82 2.50 7.94
N VAL A 263 -19.83 2.34 9.24
CA VAL A 263 -20.68 1.35 9.94
C VAL A 263 -22.06 1.90 10.32
N ARG A 264 -22.41 3.07 9.83
CA ARG A 264 -23.76 3.64 9.98
C ARG A 264 -24.67 3.14 8.86
N PRO A 265 -26.00 3.06 9.08
CA PRO A 265 -26.96 2.57 8.07
C PRO A 265 -26.95 3.41 6.80
N GLU A 266 -26.78 4.74 6.92
CA GLU A 266 -26.73 5.69 5.81
C GLU A 266 -25.48 6.56 5.94
N THR A 267 -24.67 6.59 4.86
CA THR A 267 -23.49 7.42 4.78
C THR A 267 -23.69 8.46 3.69
N GLU A 268 -23.79 9.72 4.07
CA GLU A 268 -23.89 10.83 3.14
C GLU A 268 -22.52 11.19 2.57
N ALA A 269 -22.47 11.52 1.28
CA ALA A 269 -21.21 11.88 0.59
C ALA A 269 -20.46 13.05 1.27
N ARG A 270 -21.17 13.99 1.90
CA ARG A 270 -20.59 15.11 2.66
C ARG A 270 -19.77 14.67 3.89
N VAL A 271 -19.98 13.46 4.41
CA VAL A 271 -19.20 12.92 5.54
C VAL A 271 -17.75 12.68 5.15
N LEU A 272 -17.45 12.48 3.85
CA LEU A 272 -16.08 12.37 3.37
C LEU A 272 -15.22 13.59 3.73
N ASP A 273 -15.78 14.78 3.64
CA ASP A 273 -15.06 16.03 3.88
C ASP A 273 -14.61 16.16 5.35
N GLN A 274 -15.26 15.47 6.27
CA GLN A 274 -14.84 15.41 7.69
C GLN A 274 -13.51 14.68 7.88
N PHE A 275 -13.16 13.77 6.97
CA PHE A 275 -11.87 13.07 7.03
C PHE A 275 -10.67 13.98 6.74
N ALA A 276 -10.88 15.10 6.04
CA ALA A 276 -9.89 16.16 5.91
C ALA A 276 -9.42 16.64 7.29
N VAL A 277 -10.34 16.82 8.24
CA VAL A 277 -10.02 17.21 9.61
C VAL A 277 -9.60 16.01 10.46
N LEU A 278 -10.36 14.89 10.42
CA LEU A 278 -10.12 13.73 11.27
C LEU A 278 -8.75 13.05 11.02
N LEU A 279 -8.28 13.08 9.79
CA LEU A 279 -7.01 12.42 9.39
C LEU A 279 -6.06 13.38 8.69
N GLY A 280 -6.54 14.31 7.85
CA GLY A 280 -5.70 15.23 7.11
C GLY A 280 -4.94 16.19 8.02
N ASP A 281 -5.59 16.83 8.99
CA ASP A 281 -4.93 17.71 9.95
C ASP A 281 -3.90 16.98 10.83
N PRO A 282 -4.16 15.77 11.39
CA PRO A 282 -3.13 14.95 12.03
C PRO A 282 -1.93 14.60 11.14
N ILE A 283 -2.14 14.35 9.83
CA ILE A 283 -1.04 14.12 8.89
C ILE A 283 -0.23 15.41 8.70
N LEU A 284 -0.87 16.57 8.51
CA LEU A 284 -0.20 17.86 8.42
C LEU A 284 0.62 18.17 9.68
N ASP A 285 0.07 17.84 10.85
CA ASP A 285 0.74 18.02 12.13
C ASP A 285 1.98 17.09 12.26
N ALA A 286 1.85 15.83 11.85
CA ALA A 286 2.98 14.90 11.76
C ALA A 286 4.04 15.40 10.79
N ALA A 287 3.63 15.98 9.64
CA ALA A 287 4.55 16.54 8.65
C ALA A 287 5.32 17.74 9.18
N ARG A 288 4.67 18.65 9.92
CA ARG A 288 5.35 19.79 10.55
C ARG A 288 6.41 19.38 11.59
N ARG A 289 6.16 18.27 12.29
CA ARG A 289 7.05 17.71 13.33
C ARG A 289 8.03 16.67 12.80
N ALA A 290 7.99 16.37 11.51
CA ALA A 290 8.86 15.37 10.91
C ALA A 290 10.35 15.74 11.09
N ARG A 291 11.14 14.76 11.53
CA ARG A 291 12.59 14.90 11.76
C ARG A 291 13.34 14.56 10.47
N GLN A 292 14.16 15.49 10.02
CA GLN A 292 15.07 15.25 8.90
C GLN A 292 16.05 14.13 9.26
N LEU A 293 16.25 13.22 8.33
CA LEU A 293 17.27 12.18 8.44
C LEU A 293 18.62 12.79 8.06
N THR A 294 19.57 12.72 9.00
CA THR A 294 20.94 13.18 8.81
C THR A 294 21.91 12.06 8.47
N GLY A 295 21.45 10.82 8.58
CA GLY A 295 22.20 9.62 8.24
C GLY A 295 22.20 9.29 6.75
N GLU A 296 22.92 8.22 6.41
CA GLU A 296 22.96 7.70 5.05
C GLU A 296 21.59 7.15 4.66
N LEU A 297 21.09 7.55 3.50
CA LEU A 297 19.99 6.93 2.83
C LEU A 297 20.54 5.87 1.87
N SER A 298 20.14 4.62 2.07
CA SER A 298 20.58 3.49 1.24
C SER A 298 19.35 2.65 0.90
N LEU A 299 18.86 2.80 -0.32
CA LEU A 299 17.68 2.12 -0.78
C LEU A 299 18.00 0.68 -1.14
N SER A 300 17.40 -0.28 -0.44
CA SER A 300 17.55 -1.70 -0.75
C SER A 300 16.20 -2.39 -0.75
N ALA A 301 15.74 -2.76 -1.96
CA ALA A 301 14.51 -3.53 -2.12
C ALA A 301 14.82 -5.03 -2.10
N SER A 302 13.93 -5.81 -1.52
CA SER A 302 14.01 -7.27 -1.52
C SER A 302 12.63 -7.91 -1.53
N ARG A 303 12.56 -9.16 -1.99
CA ARG A 303 11.33 -9.95 -2.06
C ARG A 303 11.57 -11.32 -1.44
N ILE A 304 10.59 -11.81 -0.67
CA ILE A 304 10.49 -13.20 -0.25
C ILE A 304 9.15 -13.79 -0.67
N VAL A 305 9.06 -15.11 -0.69
CA VAL A 305 7.79 -15.81 -0.89
C VAL A 305 7.47 -16.58 0.38
N VAL A 306 6.30 -16.31 0.95
CA VAL A 306 5.77 -17.09 2.08
C VAL A 306 4.89 -18.20 1.55
N GLU A 307 5.22 -19.41 1.93
CA GLU A 307 4.46 -20.60 1.62
C GLU A 307 3.47 -20.89 2.75
N THR A 308 2.20 -21.05 2.40
CA THR A 308 1.17 -21.36 3.38
C THR A 308 0.07 -22.22 2.74
N PRO A 309 -0.55 -23.17 3.47
CA PRO A 309 -1.61 -24.01 2.92
C PRO A 309 -2.77 -23.16 2.38
N LYS A 310 -3.25 -23.52 1.19
CA LYS A 310 -4.50 -23.00 0.63
C LYS A 310 -5.69 -23.56 1.40
N ARG A 311 -6.75 -22.75 1.57
CA ARG A 311 -8.01 -23.21 2.16
C ARG A 311 -8.57 -24.42 1.37
N PRO A 312 -8.83 -25.56 2.03
CA PRO A 312 -9.36 -26.75 1.35
C PRO A 312 -10.68 -26.47 0.63
N GLY A 313 -10.85 -27.10 -0.54
CA GLY A 313 -12.06 -27.00 -1.35
C GLY A 313 -12.25 -25.66 -2.10
N LEU A 314 -11.34 -24.70 -1.92
CA LEU A 314 -11.34 -23.48 -2.72
C LEU A 314 -10.76 -23.78 -4.12
N GLY A 315 -11.49 -23.45 -5.19
CA GLY A 315 -10.97 -23.50 -6.54
C GLY A 315 -9.78 -22.52 -6.73
N TRP A 316 -9.16 -22.59 -7.90
CA TRP A 316 -8.09 -21.64 -8.28
C TRP A 316 -8.18 -21.36 -9.78
N SER A 317 -7.88 -20.16 -10.23
CA SER A 317 -7.93 -19.80 -11.64
C SER A 317 -6.59 -19.95 -12.33
N ASP A 318 -6.58 -20.25 -13.63
CA ASP A 318 -5.34 -20.35 -14.44
C ASP A 318 -4.53 -19.05 -14.45
N GLU A 319 -5.21 -17.90 -14.34
CA GLU A 319 -4.58 -16.60 -14.19
C GLU A 319 -3.63 -16.54 -12.99
N LEU A 320 -3.95 -17.27 -11.93
CA LEU A 320 -3.24 -17.25 -10.65
C LEU A 320 -2.31 -18.46 -10.45
N LYS A 321 -2.07 -19.26 -11.48
CA LYS A 321 -1.30 -20.51 -11.39
C LYS A 321 0.07 -20.35 -10.75
N ASP A 322 0.76 -19.23 -10.99
CA ASP A 322 2.10 -18.95 -10.47
C ASP A 322 2.13 -18.65 -8.96
N TYR A 323 0.96 -18.51 -8.35
CA TYR A 323 0.78 -18.29 -6.91
C TYR A 323 0.27 -19.54 -6.18
N LEU A 324 0.25 -20.69 -6.86
CA LEU A 324 -0.15 -21.97 -6.30
C LEU A 324 0.87 -23.04 -6.66
N ARG A 325 1.27 -23.84 -5.69
CA ARG A 325 2.01 -25.06 -5.89
C ARG A 325 1.21 -26.25 -5.40
N THR A 326 1.08 -27.28 -6.23
CA THR A 326 0.50 -28.57 -5.85
C THR A 326 1.60 -29.59 -5.81
N ASP A 327 1.77 -30.29 -4.70
CA ASP A 327 2.77 -31.35 -4.57
C ASP A 327 2.25 -32.70 -5.13
N LYS A 328 3.12 -33.72 -5.09
CA LYS A 328 2.78 -35.07 -5.58
C LYS A 328 1.63 -35.75 -4.85
N ASP A 329 1.33 -35.33 -3.63
CA ASP A 329 0.27 -35.87 -2.76
C ASP A 329 -1.02 -35.03 -2.90
N GLY A 330 -1.03 -34.02 -3.78
CA GLY A 330 -2.19 -33.14 -4.05
C GLY A 330 -2.36 -32.02 -3.01
N VAL A 331 -1.36 -31.77 -2.17
CA VAL A 331 -1.42 -30.67 -1.21
C VAL A 331 -1.15 -29.34 -1.90
N GLU A 332 -2.10 -28.43 -1.76
CA GLU A 332 -2.05 -27.10 -2.38
C GLU A 332 -1.51 -26.05 -1.43
N THR A 333 -0.44 -25.39 -1.85
CA THR A 333 0.29 -24.35 -1.10
C THR A 333 0.23 -23.04 -1.86
N LEU A 334 -0.24 -21.98 -1.22
CA LEU A 334 -0.18 -20.61 -1.74
C LEU A 334 1.25 -20.06 -1.63
N LEU A 335 1.68 -19.39 -2.67
CA LEU A 335 2.96 -18.71 -2.79
C LEU A 335 2.72 -17.20 -2.69
N VAL A 336 2.89 -16.62 -1.50
CA VAL A 336 2.54 -15.23 -1.21
C VAL A 336 3.79 -14.35 -1.24
N PRO A 337 3.94 -13.46 -2.25
CA PRO A 337 5.09 -12.57 -2.34
C PRO A 337 4.98 -11.45 -1.31
N LEU A 338 6.01 -11.29 -0.48
CA LEU A 338 6.20 -10.15 0.40
C LEU A 338 7.36 -9.30 -0.09
N ARG A 339 7.25 -7.99 0.02
CA ARG A 339 8.27 -7.04 -0.44
C ARG A 339 8.75 -6.18 0.71
N PHE A 340 10.01 -5.79 0.67
CA PHE A 340 10.67 -4.97 1.69
C PHE A 340 11.50 -3.89 1.00
N LEU A 341 11.48 -2.70 1.56
CA LEU A 341 12.34 -1.59 1.20
C LEU A 341 13.02 -1.07 2.47
N ARG A 342 14.29 -1.33 2.62
CA ARG A 342 15.15 -0.63 3.59
C ARG A 342 15.48 0.74 3.00
N VAL A 343 15.23 1.79 3.76
CA VAL A 343 15.49 3.18 3.35
C VAL A 343 16.73 3.71 4.05
N SER A 344 16.97 3.24 5.27
CA SER A 344 18.12 3.54 6.11
C SER A 344 18.25 2.48 7.20
N ASP A 345 19.20 2.63 8.09
CA ASP A 345 19.32 1.77 9.28
C ASP A 345 18.14 1.90 10.25
N GLU A 346 17.42 3.02 10.19
CA GLU A 346 16.27 3.29 11.07
C GLU A 346 14.92 2.91 10.44
N ILE A 347 14.81 2.90 9.09
CA ILE A 347 13.52 2.86 8.39
C ILE A 347 13.42 1.68 7.46
N VAL A 348 12.37 0.91 7.62
CA VAL A 348 11.94 -0.14 6.70
C VAL A 348 10.45 -0.04 6.37
N LEU A 349 10.13 -0.17 5.09
CA LEU A 349 8.78 -0.43 4.62
C LEU A 349 8.68 -1.90 4.25
N TRP A 350 7.55 -2.52 4.57
CA TRP A 350 7.24 -3.85 4.07
C TRP A 350 5.82 -3.91 3.55
N SER A 351 5.55 -4.82 2.63
CA SER A 351 4.25 -4.90 1.99
C SER A 351 3.83 -6.33 1.69
N ALA A 352 2.51 -6.52 1.62
CA ALA A 352 1.89 -7.76 1.22
C ALA A 352 0.66 -7.49 0.34
N PRO A 353 0.36 -8.35 -0.64
CA PRO A 353 -0.81 -8.21 -1.51
C PRO A 353 -2.07 -8.75 -0.81
N MET A 354 -2.47 -8.17 0.31
CA MET A 354 -3.61 -8.69 1.08
C MET A 354 -4.26 -7.65 1.98
N GLU A 355 -5.44 -8.01 2.48
CA GLU A 355 -6.22 -7.31 3.49
C GLU A 355 -5.84 -7.83 4.89
N LEU A 356 -4.65 -7.42 5.35
CA LEU A 356 -4.05 -7.88 6.61
C LEU A 356 -4.81 -7.31 7.81
N PHE A 357 -5.01 -8.12 8.86
CA PHE A 357 -5.53 -7.64 10.14
C PHE A 357 -4.49 -6.81 10.90
N CYS A 358 -4.93 -5.74 11.56
CA CYS A 358 -4.06 -4.77 12.22
C CYS A 358 -3.20 -5.40 13.33
N GLU A 359 -3.68 -6.43 14.04
CA GLU A 359 -2.95 -7.11 15.10
C GLU A 359 -1.64 -7.73 14.58
N ILE A 360 -1.68 -8.31 13.38
CA ILE A 360 -0.51 -8.94 12.76
C ILE A 360 0.56 -7.89 12.47
N SER A 361 0.16 -6.78 11.82
CA SER A 361 1.06 -5.65 11.55
C SER A 361 1.61 -5.01 12.83
N ASN A 362 0.76 -4.88 13.87
CA ASN A 362 1.16 -4.34 15.17
C ASN A 362 2.26 -5.19 15.82
N VAL A 363 2.06 -6.51 15.88
CA VAL A 363 3.05 -7.45 16.43
C VAL A 363 4.37 -7.42 15.64
N ILE A 364 4.30 -7.35 14.30
CA ILE A 364 5.49 -7.28 13.45
C ILE A 364 6.27 -6.00 13.74
N ARG A 365 5.61 -4.85 13.78
CA ARG A 365 6.23 -3.56 14.06
C ARG A 365 6.84 -3.52 15.45
N ASP A 366 6.10 -3.96 16.48
CA ASP A 366 6.53 -3.87 17.88
C ASP A 366 7.75 -4.78 18.19
N ARG A 367 8.03 -5.77 17.31
CA ARG A 367 9.18 -6.68 17.40
C ARG A 367 10.22 -6.43 16.30
N SER A 368 10.05 -5.41 15.48
CA SER A 368 11.00 -5.07 14.43
C SER A 368 12.31 -4.54 15.03
N PRO A 369 13.47 -4.87 14.43
CA PRO A 369 14.74 -4.27 14.82
C PRO A 369 14.88 -2.81 14.33
N PHE A 370 14.06 -2.37 13.36
CA PHE A 370 14.07 -1.00 12.86
C PHE A 370 13.23 -0.08 13.75
N THR A 371 13.70 1.15 13.95
CA THR A 371 12.99 2.18 14.71
C THR A 371 11.63 2.53 14.06
N HIS A 372 11.60 2.55 12.74
CA HIS A 372 10.43 2.90 11.95
C HIS A 372 10.09 1.77 10.97
N THR A 373 9.07 1.00 11.30
CA THR A 373 8.59 -0.09 10.46
C THR A 373 7.18 0.22 9.99
N LEU A 374 7.00 0.42 8.68
CA LEU A 374 5.73 0.74 8.06
C LEU A 374 5.23 -0.42 7.21
N TYR A 375 3.98 -0.82 7.39
CA TYR A 375 3.30 -1.80 6.54
C TYR A 375 2.46 -1.10 5.49
N ILE A 376 2.64 -1.45 4.22
CA ILE A 376 1.82 -0.98 3.10
C ILE A 376 1.03 -2.14 2.54
N GLY A 377 -0.26 -2.16 2.84
CA GLY A 377 -1.21 -3.16 2.36
C GLY A 377 -1.56 -3.00 0.89
N TYR A 378 -2.25 -4.00 0.34
CA TYR A 378 -2.79 -3.96 -1.02
C TYR A 378 -1.74 -3.66 -2.11
N THR A 379 -0.48 -4.01 -1.87
CA THR A 379 0.63 -3.70 -2.77
C THR A 379 0.89 -4.85 -3.73
N ASN A 380 0.93 -4.55 -5.02
CA ASN A 380 1.12 -5.50 -6.12
C ASN A 380 0.08 -6.64 -6.10
N GLY A 381 -1.18 -6.31 -5.81
CA GLY A 381 -2.31 -7.21 -5.88
C GLY A 381 -3.08 -7.41 -4.58
N THR A 382 -4.07 -8.30 -4.63
CA THR A 382 -4.94 -8.62 -3.49
C THR A 382 -5.26 -10.11 -3.45
N PHE A 383 -4.82 -10.81 -2.38
CA PHE A 383 -5.18 -12.21 -2.09
C PHE A 383 -6.45 -12.35 -1.25
N GLY A 384 -7.08 -11.25 -0.82
CA GLY A 384 -8.15 -11.25 0.16
C GLY A 384 -7.64 -11.13 1.59
N TYR A 385 -8.45 -11.53 2.56
CA TYR A 385 -8.17 -11.28 3.98
C TYR A 385 -7.18 -12.26 4.59
N LEU A 386 -6.30 -11.75 5.46
CA LEU A 386 -5.51 -12.55 6.38
C LEU A 386 -5.83 -12.15 7.84
N PRO A 387 -6.79 -12.85 8.49
CA PRO A 387 -7.07 -12.68 9.90
C PRO A 387 -6.02 -13.36 10.78
N THR A 388 -5.96 -13.02 12.07
CA THR A 388 -5.25 -13.81 13.06
C THR A 388 -5.86 -15.21 13.18
N GLU A 389 -5.14 -16.18 13.72
CA GLU A 389 -5.68 -17.53 13.96
C GLU A 389 -6.97 -17.49 14.80
N GLN A 390 -6.97 -16.72 15.88
CA GLN A 390 -8.14 -16.57 16.76
C GLN A 390 -9.36 -16.01 15.98
N GLU A 391 -9.15 -14.97 15.19
CA GLU A 391 -10.23 -14.33 14.42
C GLU A 391 -10.65 -15.16 13.21
N TYR A 392 -9.74 -15.98 12.65
CA TYR A 392 -10.09 -16.97 11.64
C TYR A 392 -11.06 -18.03 12.20
N LEU A 393 -10.77 -18.57 13.38
CA LEU A 393 -11.61 -19.58 14.06
C LEU A 393 -12.95 -18.99 14.54
N ALA A 394 -12.99 -17.68 14.85
CA ALA A 394 -14.22 -16.98 15.18
C ALA A 394 -15.16 -16.78 13.98
N GLY A 395 -14.65 -16.96 12.75
CA GLY A 395 -15.44 -16.86 11.53
C GLY A 395 -15.74 -15.40 11.10
N GLY A 396 -16.86 -15.22 10.41
CA GLY A 396 -17.29 -13.92 9.88
C GLY A 396 -16.90 -13.68 8.42
N TYR A 397 -17.18 -12.46 7.93
CA TYR A 397 -17.00 -12.08 6.53
C TYR A 397 -15.55 -12.26 6.05
N GLU A 398 -14.60 -11.78 6.81
CA GLU A 398 -13.19 -11.80 6.44
C GLU A 398 -12.64 -13.23 6.34
N THR A 399 -13.07 -14.13 7.21
CA THR A 399 -12.71 -15.56 7.13
C THR A 399 -13.37 -16.22 5.90
N ALA A 400 -14.63 -15.91 5.61
CA ALA A 400 -15.31 -16.44 4.44
C ALA A 400 -14.65 -15.99 3.13
N THR A 401 -14.04 -14.80 3.11
CA THR A 401 -13.35 -14.20 1.95
C THR A 401 -11.82 -14.28 2.07
N SER A 402 -11.31 -15.28 2.76
CA SER A 402 -9.88 -15.60 2.89
C SER A 402 -9.54 -16.87 2.08
N PRO A 403 -8.48 -16.88 1.29
CA PRO A 403 -8.00 -18.10 0.63
C PRO A 403 -7.08 -18.94 1.54
N PHE A 404 -6.77 -18.43 2.72
CA PHE A 404 -5.80 -18.99 3.66
C PHE A 404 -6.44 -19.98 4.64
N THR A 405 -5.59 -20.71 5.35
CA THR A 405 -5.93 -21.46 6.56
C THR A 405 -5.62 -20.65 7.81
N ALA A 406 -6.05 -21.11 8.98
CA ALA A 406 -5.81 -20.45 10.27
C ALA A 406 -4.32 -20.23 10.59
N SER A 407 -3.43 -21.12 10.12
CA SER A 407 -1.98 -21.03 10.36
C SER A 407 -1.25 -19.96 9.55
N ALA A 408 -1.88 -19.39 8.51
CA ALA A 408 -1.20 -18.50 7.59
C ALA A 408 -0.66 -17.22 8.24
N ALA A 409 -1.36 -16.68 9.24
CA ALA A 409 -0.92 -15.52 10.01
C ALA A 409 0.42 -15.77 10.74
N ALA A 410 0.60 -16.97 11.31
CA ALA A 410 1.84 -17.36 11.97
C ALA A 410 2.98 -17.51 10.95
N HIS A 411 2.74 -18.19 9.83
CA HIS A 411 3.74 -18.36 8.76
C HIS A 411 4.23 -17.02 8.24
N LEU A 412 3.31 -16.06 7.95
CA LEU A 412 3.66 -14.72 7.50
C LEU A 412 4.45 -13.97 8.57
N THR A 413 3.97 -13.93 9.80
CA THR A 413 4.59 -13.19 10.90
C THR A 413 6.02 -13.64 11.14
N GLU A 414 6.26 -14.97 11.18
CA GLU A 414 7.59 -15.53 11.36
C GLU A 414 8.52 -15.20 10.20
N ALA A 415 8.04 -15.34 8.96
CA ALA A 415 8.83 -15.05 7.77
C ALA A 415 9.24 -13.57 7.73
N VAL A 416 8.31 -12.64 8.04
CA VAL A 416 8.60 -11.21 8.09
C VAL A 416 9.63 -10.89 9.17
N HIS A 417 9.45 -11.38 10.39
CA HIS A 417 10.42 -11.15 11.48
C HIS A 417 11.82 -11.66 11.14
N ARG A 418 11.91 -12.87 10.53
CA ARG A 418 13.20 -13.44 10.12
C ARG A 418 13.86 -12.56 9.05
N HIS A 419 13.10 -12.08 8.08
CA HIS A 419 13.64 -11.26 7.01
C HIS A 419 14.03 -9.86 7.48
N LEU A 420 13.22 -9.21 8.35
CA LEU A 420 13.56 -7.91 8.94
C LEU A 420 14.88 -7.96 9.72
N ARG A 421 15.11 -9.01 10.53
CA ARG A 421 16.42 -9.21 11.19
C ARG A 421 17.55 -9.35 10.18
N LYS A 422 17.36 -10.21 9.16
CA LYS A 422 18.37 -10.43 8.12
C LYS A 422 18.80 -9.13 7.43
N ILE A 423 17.83 -8.30 6.98
CA ILE A 423 18.16 -7.06 6.24
C ILE A 423 18.63 -5.93 7.16
N HIS A 424 18.34 -5.99 8.46
CA HIS A 424 18.87 -5.05 9.46
C HIS A 424 20.35 -5.35 9.79
N GLU A 425 20.73 -6.63 9.84
CA GLU A 425 22.10 -7.09 10.11
C GLU A 425 23.00 -7.01 8.86
N SER A 426 22.42 -6.83 7.67
CA SER A 426 23.19 -6.67 6.42
C SER A 426 23.72 -5.25 6.31
N PRO A 427 25.00 -5.09 5.91
CA PRO A 427 25.62 -3.76 5.76
C PRO A 427 24.94 -2.93 4.68
#